data_f8df9132c0327efb1cba14116e88c6d8
#
_entry.id   f8df9132c0327efb1cba14116e88c6d8
#
_cell.length_a   1.000
_cell.length_b   1.000
_cell.length_c   1.000
_cell.angle_alpha   90.00
_cell.angle_beta   90.00
_cell.angle_gamma   90.00
#
_symmetry.space_group_name_H-M   'P 1'
#
loop_
_entity.id
_entity.type
_entity.pdbx_description
1 polymer ?
#
loop_
_entity_poly.entity_id
_entity_poly.type
_entity_poly.pdbx_seq_one_letter_code
_entity_poly.pdbx_strand_id
1 'polypeptide(L)'
;SMQAGAYQNGTWVVGVAKCGREEGCDMIGQSQIIAPSGETVAMCTTLGDELAVARCDLDLTRSYKDTTFNFAKHRRPEHYRMIVDRTGAEPPP
;
A
#
# COMPACT_ATOMS: atom_id res chain seq x y z
N SER A 1 2.15 6.38 3.62
CA SER A 1 1.67 6.08 2.26
C SER A 1 1.15 4.66 2.12
N MET A 2 1.78 3.65 2.77
CA MET A 2 1.28 2.27 2.74
C MET A 2 -0.12 2.14 3.33
N GLN A 3 -0.43 2.87 4.41
CA GLN A 3 -1.75 2.88 5.02
C GLN A 3 -2.81 3.42 4.05
N ALA A 4 -2.52 4.52 3.38
CA ALA A 4 -3.40 5.07 2.36
C ALA A 4 -3.58 4.08 1.20
N GLY A 5 -2.50 3.46 0.74
CA GLY A 5 -2.55 2.45 -0.31
C GLY A 5 -3.42 1.25 0.05
N ALA A 6 -3.31 0.77 1.29
CA ALA A 6 -4.13 -0.34 1.77
C ALA A 6 -5.63 0.02 1.73
N TYR A 7 -5.98 1.18 2.27
CA TYR A 7 -7.37 1.64 2.33
C TYR A 7 -7.95 1.92 0.94
N GLN A 8 -7.25 2.71 0.12
CA GLN A 8 -7.73 3.10 -1.21
C GLN A 8 -7.87 1.93 -2.17
N ASN A 9 -7.12 0.85 -1.96
CA ASN A 9 -7.20 -0.35 -2.79
C ASN A 9 -7.98 -1.48 -2.13
N GLY A 10 -8.48 -1.27 -0.91
CA GLY A 10 -9.24 -2.28 -0.16
C GLY A 10 -8.46 -3.58 -0.02
N THR A 11 -7.20 -3.52 0.36
CA THR A 11 -6.31 -4.67 0.37
C THR A 11 -5.44 -4.71 1.62
N TRP A 12 -4.99 -5.90 2.00
CA TRP A 12 -3.94 -6.07 2.98
C TRP A 12 -2.61 -5.68 2.37
N VAL A 13 -1.80 -4.96 3.12
CA VAL A 13 -0.45 -4.56 2.69
C VAL A 13 0.56 -5.06 3.70
N VAL A 14 1.57 -5.77 3.23
CA VAL A 14 2.70 -6.20 4.02
C VAL A 14 3.94 -5.49 3.49
N GLY A 15 4.45 -4.55 4.26
CA GLY A 15 5.67 -3.83 3.93
C GLY A 15 6.84 -4.44 4.70
N VAL A 16 7.81 -4.96 3.98
CA VAL A 16 9.00 -5.58 4.58
C VAL A 16 10.20 -4.69 4.31
N ALA A 17 10.82 -4.19 5.35
CA ALA A 17 11.94 -3.28 5.26
C ALA A 17 13.15 -3.82 6.04
N LYS A 18 14.33 -3.56 5.50
CA LYS A 18 15.57 -3.93 6.16
C LYS A 18 15.83 -3.01 7.35
N CYS A 19 16.33 -3.58 8.42
CA CYS A 19 16.75 -2.86 9.62
C CYS A 19 18.24 -3.03 9.87
N GLY A 20 18.79 -2.18 10.74
CA GLY A 20 20.18 -2.23 11.13
C GLY A 20 21.06 -1.39 10.20
N ARG A 21 22.38 -1.63 10.28
CA ARG A 21 23.35 -0.84 9.52
C ARG A 21 23.96 -1.65 8.39
N GLU A 22 23.97 -1.08 7.19
CA GLU A 22 24.54 -1.70 6.00
C GLU A 22 25.30 -0.67 5.18
N GLU A 23 26.55 -0.95 4.89
CA GLU A 23 27.42 -0.07 4.07
C GLU A 23 27.41 1.38 4.52
N GLY A 24 27.41 1.61 5.84
CA GLY A 24 27.39 2.94 6.43
C GLY A 24 26.02 3.61 6.49
N CYS A 25 24.99 2.96 6.00
CA CYS A 25 23.61 3.47 6.05
C CYS A 25 22.82 2.82 7.18
N ASP A 26 22.12 3.64 7.94
CA ASP A 26 21.20 3.18 8.97
C ASP A 26 19.84 2.88 8.36
N MET A 27 19.43 1.61 8.45
CA MET A 27 18.15 1.13 7.94
C MET A 27 17.15 1.06 9.10
N ILE A 28 16.05 1.78 8.97
CA ILE A 28 15.10 1.95 10.08
C ILE A 28 14.15 0.76 10.27
N GLY A 29 14.03 -0.11 9.28
CA GLY A 29 13.13 -1.24 9.36
C GLY A 29 11.68 -0.83 9.39
N GLN A 30 10.99 -1.10 10.51
CA GLN A 30 9.57 -0.81 10.70
C GLN A 30 8.66 -1.55 9.73
N SER A 31 9.00 -2.80 9.46
CA SER A 31 8.12 -3.69 8.69
C SER A 31 6.74 -3.75 9.35
N GLN A 32 5.68 -3.71 8.56
CA GLN A 32 4.33 -3.64 9.11
C GLN A 32 3.35 -4.43 8.25
N ILE A 33 2.27 -4.84 8.91
CA ILE A 33 1.10 -5.45 8.27
C ILE A 33 -0.07 -4.47 8.47
N ILE A 34 -0.70 -4.09 7.37
CA ILE A 34 -1.74 -3.07 7.35
C ILE A 34 -3.03 -3.68 6.82
N ALA A 35 -4.11 -3.48 7.56
CA ALA A 35 -5.44 -3.98 7.18
C ALA A 35 -6.06 -3.12 6.06
N PRO A 36 -7.08 -3.64 5.35
CA PRO A 36 -7.82 -2.85 4.35
C PRO A 36 -8.47 -1.58 4.91
N SER A 37 -8.64 -1.47 6.22
CA SER A 37 -9.10 -0.24 6.88
C SER A 37 -8.05 0.87 6.91
N GLY A 38 -6.80 0.57 6.58
CA GLY A 38 -5.67 1.46 6.73
C GLY A 38 -4.98 1.38 8.10
N GLU A 39 -5.50 0.56 9.01
CA GLU A 39 -4.91 0.40 10.35
C GLU A 39 -3.70 -0.52 10.30
N THR A 40 -2.62 -0.12 10.98
CA THR A 40 -1.48 -0.99 11.20
C THR A 40 -1.82 -1.99 12.29
N VAL A 41 -1.86 -3.27 11.96
CA VAL A 41 -2.23 -4.34 12.90
C VAL A 41 -1.01 -5.05 13.52
N ALA A 42 0.14 -4.95 12.89
CA ALA A 42 1.41 -5.46 13.44
C ALA A 42 2.56 -4.65 12.87
N MET A 43 3.57 -4.37 13.70
CA MET A 43 4.74 -3.60 13.28
C MET A 43 5.98 -4.04 14.05
N CYS A 44 7.10 -4.13 13.33
CA CYS A 44 8.41 -4.32 13.94
C CYS A 44 8.93 -2.98 14.44
N THR A 45 9.43 -2.94 15.68
CA THR A 45 9.80 -1.70 16.35
C THR A 45 11.29 -1.61 16.71
N THR A 46 12.05 -2.69 16.54
CA THR A 46 13.48 -2.73 16.86
C THR A 46 14.33 -2.60 15.60
N LEU A 47 15.63 -2.33 15.79
CA LEU A 47 16.62 -2.29 14.72
C LEU A 47 17.29 -3.65 14.49
N GLY A 48 16.90 -4.68 15.26
CA GLY A 48 17.37 -6.05 15.09
C GLY A 48 16.36 -6.91 14.36
N ASP A 49 16.69 -8.18 14.24
CA ASP A 49 15.79 -9.16 13.65
C ASP A 49 14.55 -9.30 14.52
N GLU A 50 13.40 -9.26 13.90
CA GLU A 50 12.12 -9.27 14.59
C GLU A 50 11.06 -9.92 13.72
N LEU A 51 10.07 -10.52 14.37
CA LEU A 51 8.93 -11.15 13.71
C LEU A 51 7.66 -10.38 14.01
N ALA A 52 6.91 -10.02 12.98
CA ALA A 52 5.57 -9.46 13.10
C ALA A 52 4.57 -10.45 12.53
N VAL A 53 3.51 -10.74 13.28
CA VAL A 53 2.49 -11.71 12.89
C VAL A 53 1.12 -11.09 13.03
N ALA A 54 0.26 -11.32 12.06
CA ALA A 54 -1.14 -10.90 12.11
C ALA A 54 -2.03 -11.94 11.42
N ARG A 55 -3.27 -12.02 11.88
CA ARG A 55 -4.30 -12.79 11.21
C ARG A 55 -4.94 -11.91 10.15
N CYS A 56 -4.82 -12.31 8.89
CA CYS A 56 -5.34 -11.54 7.76
C CYS A 56 -6.55 -12.24 7.17
N ASP A 57 -7.74 -11.74 7.48
CA ASP A 57 -8.97 -12.22 6.85
C ASP A 57 -9.08 -11.59 5.46
N LEU A 58 -8.83 -12.39 4.43
CA LEU A 58 -8.82 -11.90 3.05
C LEU A 58 -10.22 -11.49 2.57
N ASP A 59 -11.28 -12.03 3.17
CA ASP A 59 -12.65 -11.63 2.81
C ASP A 59 -13.01 -10.23 3.30
N LEU A 60 -12.25 -9.68 4.25
CA LEU A 60 -12.44 -8.30 4.70
C LEU A 60 -12.26 -7.27 3.58
N THR A 61 -11.54 -7.63 2.53
CA THR A 61 -11.31 -6.74 1.39
C THR A 61 -12.59 -6.45 0.60
N ARG A 62 -13.57 -7.33 0.64
CA ARG A 62 -14.79 -7.23 -0.19
C ARG A 62 -15.59 -5.98 0.09
N SER A 63 -15.84 -5.65 1.35
CA SER A 63 -16.66 -4.50 1.69
C SER A 63 -16.06 -3.20 1.18
N TYR A 64 -14.74 -3.08 1.20
CA TYR A 64 -14.04 -1.89 0.69
C TYR A 64 -14.08 -1.81 -0.83
N LYS A 65 -13.83 -2.94 -1.51
CA LYS A 65 -13.81 -3.01 -2.98
C LYS A 65 -15.20 -2.90 -3.60
N ASP A 66 -16.22 -3.36 -2.89
CA ASP A 66 -17.59 -3.38 -3.42
C ASP A 66 -18.34 -2.07 -3.18
N THR A 67 -17.86 -1.23 -2.26
CA THR A 67 -18.54 0.01 -1.88
C THR A 67 -17.68 1.25 -2.08
N THR A 68 -16.78 1.55 -1.13
CA THR A 68 -16.04 2.81 -1.09
C THR A 68 -15.11 2.98 -2.29
N PHE A 69 -14.35 1.96 -2.62
CA PHE A 69 -13.37 2.00 -3.71
C PHE A 69 -13.64 0.91 -4.74
N ASN A 70 -14.81 0.96 -5.33
CA ASN A 70 -15.20 0.03 -6.38
C ASN A 70 -14.70 0.55 -7.73
N PHE A 71 -13.45 0.23 -8.07
CA PHE A 71 -12.82 0.71 -9.31
C PHE A 71 -13.49 0.16 -10.56
N ALA A 72 -13.99 -1.07 -10.51
CA ALA A 72 -14.70 -1.65 -11.65
C ALA A 72 -15.94 -0.82 -12.01
N LYS A 73 -16.63 -0.27 -10.99
CA LYS A 73 -17.82 0.55 -11.18
C LYS A 73 -17.50 2.02 -11.43
N HIS A 74 -16.47 2.56 -10.75
CA HIS A 74 -16.24 3.99 -10.70
C HIS A 74 -15.16 4.49 -11.66
N ARG A 75 -14.28 3.62 -12.15
CA ARG A 75 -13.27 4.04 -13.12
C ARG A 75 -13.93 4.49 -14.42
N ARG A 76 -13.31 5.49 -15.04
CA ARG A 76 -13.72 6.02 -16.35
C ARG A 76 -12.51 6.00 -17.30
N PRO A 77 -12.11 4.81 -17.79
CA PRO A 77 -10.92 4.68 -18.64
C PRO A 77 -10.94 5.59 -19.86
N GLU A 78 -12.12 5.91 -20.37
CA GLU A 78 -12.30 6.81 -21.51
C GLU A 78 -11.76 8.22 -21.25
N HIS A 79 -11.57 8.61 -19.99
CA HIS A 79 -11.01 9.90 -19.60
C HIS A 79 -9.51 9.87 -19.30
N TYR A 80 -8.86 8.71 -19.39
CA TYR A 80 -7.47 8.52 -18.95
C TYR A 80 -6.47 8.48 -20.09
N ARG A 81 -6.87 8.89 -21.31
CA ARG A 81 -6.03 8.79 -22.52
C ARG A 81 -4.70 9.51 -22.38
N MET A 82 -4.68 10.67 -21.73
CA MET A 82 -3.45 11.45 -21.56
C MET A 82 -2.39 10.72 -20.73
N ILE A 83 -2.82 9.85 -19.81
CA ILE A 83 -1.90 9.04 -19.01
C ILE A 83 -1.25 7.94 -19.85
N VAL A 84 -1.98 7.43 -20.85
CA VAL A 84 -1.56 6.32 -21.69
C VAL A 84 -0.82 6.78 -22.95
N ASP A 85 -1.30 7.87 -23.57
CA ASP A 85 -0.84 8.33 -24.87
C ASP A 85 0.40 9.23 -24.82
N ARG A 86 0.78 9.71 -23.64
CA ARG A 86 1.90 10.63 -23.46
C ARG A 86 2.93 10.10 -22.47
N THR A 87 4.18 10.48 -22.69
CA THR A 87 5.30 10.22 -21.77
C THR A 87 5.87 11.56 -21.33
N GLY A 88 6.27 11.64 -20.05
CA GLY A 88 6.84 12.87 -19.50
C GLY A 88 5.82 14.00 -19.36
N ALA A 89 6.32 15.17 -18.99
CA ALA A 89 5.50 16.36 -18.78
C ALA A 89 5.42 17.15 -20.07
N GLU A 90 4.38 16.90 -20.87
CA GLU A 90 4.13 17.65 -22.11
C GLU A 90 3.10 18.73 -21.85
N PRO A 91 3.34 19.99 -22.31
CA PRO A 91 2.32 21.03 -22.19
C PRO A 91 1.11 20.69 -23.04
N PRO A 92 -0.09 21.17 -22.65
CA PRO A 92 -1.27 20.98 -23.48
C PRO A 92 -1.13 21.73 -24.82
N PRO A 93 -1.75 21.25 -25.88
CA PRO A 93 -1.72 21.91 -27.18
C PRO A 93 -2.40 23.26 -27.17
#